data_30b71c1d27f5da55a75238968eb7992a
#
_entry.id   30b71c1d27f5da55a75238968eb7992a
#
_cell.length_a   1.000
_cell.length_b   1.000
_cell.length_c   1.000
_cell.angle_alpha   90.00
_cell.angle_beta   90.00
_cell.angle_gamma   90.00
#
_symmetry.space_group_name_H-M   'P 1'
#
loop_
_entity.id
_entity.type
_entity.pdbx_description
1 polymer ?
#
loop_
_entity_poly.entity_id
_entity_poly.type
_entity_poly.pdbx_seq_one_letter_code
_entity_poly.pdbx_strand_id
1 'polypeptide(L)'
;MSDLKMGPVETRFAEIIWDREPVGSTELVRLAEDALGWKKSTTYTVLKRLCDRGIFQNEGGTVTSRLSRADYDTAQSQQFVEESFSGSLPAFITAFTRRKKLTED
;
A
#
# COMPACT_ATOMS: atom_id res chain seq x y z
N MET A 1 -9.26 11.15 9.26
CA MET A 1 -8.95 9.76 9.05
C MET A 1 -7.92 9.58 7.95
N SER A 2 -7.01 8.68 8.20
CA SER A 2 -5.95 8.41 7.23
C SER A 2 -6.53 7.75 5.99
N ASP A 3 -6.13 8.25 4.83
CA ASP A 3 -6.55 7.69 3.57
C ASP A 3 -5.38 6.92 2.97
N LEU A 4 -5.32 5.64 3.25
CA LEU A 4 -4.28 4.78 2.74
C LEU A 4 -4.64 4.13 1.41
N LYS A 5 -5.89 4.33 0.98
CA LYS A 5 -6.35 3.67 -0.23
C LYS A 5 -5.65 4.22 -1.46
N MET A 6 -5.13 3.33 -2.26
CA MET A 6 -4.46 3.67 -3.52
C MET A 6 -5.35 3.26 -4.69
N GLY A 7 -5.29 4.06 -5.77
CA GLY A 7 -5.94 3.67 -6.99
C GLY A 7 -5.24 2.50 -7.65
N PRO A 8 -5.84 1.93 -8.71
CA PRO A 8 -5.25 0.75 -9.37
C PRO A 8 -3.83 0.98 -9.88
N VAL A 9 -3.57 2.15 -10.45
CA VAL A 9 -2.26 2.44 -11.01
C VAL A 9 -1.25 2.70 -9.90
N GLU A 10 -1.67 3.41 -8.85
CA GLU A 10 -0.79 3.63 -7.70
C GLU A 10 -0.43 2.31 -7.03
N THR A 11 -1.39 1.39 -6.98
CA THR A 11 -1.13 0.08 -6.41
C THR A 11 -0.06 -0.67 -7.20
N ARG A 12 -0.13 -0.59 -8.53
CA ARG A 12 0.89 -1.23 -9.36
C ARG A 12 2.27 -0.64 -9.10
N PHE A 13 2.35 0.68 -8.93
CA PHE A 13 3.60 1.33 -8.62
C PHE A 13 4.11 0.88 -7.25
N ALA A 14 3.22 0.81 -6.28
CA ALA A 14 3.60 0.36 -4.94
C ALA A 14 4.12 -1.07 -4.98
N GLU A 15 3.51 -1.93 -5.78
CA GLU A 15 3.96 -3.30 -5.89
C GLU A 15 5.38 -3.40 -6.44
N ILE A 16 5.72 -2.52 -7.36
CA ILE A 16 7.09 -2.49 -7.88
C ILE A 16 8.07 -2.22 -6.74
N ILE A 17 7.73 -1.25 -5.87
CA ILE A 17 8.61 -0.93 -4.76
C ILE A 17 8.70 -2.09 -3.78
N TRP A 18 7.57 -2.67 -3.41
CA TRP A 18 7.58 -3.79 -2.46
C TRP A 18 8.38 -4.97 -2.98
N ASP A 19 8.35 -5.20 -4.30
CA ASP A 19 9.09 -6.31 -4.88
C ASP A 19 10.58 -6.05 -4.96
N ARG A 20 10.98 -4.78 -5.06
CA ARG A 20 12.36 -4.41 -5.35
C ARG A 20 13.08 -3.73 -4.19
N GLU A 21 12.40 -3.40 -3.13
CA GLU A 21 13.03 -2.65 -2.05
C GLU A 21 14.17 -3.42 -1.42
N PRO A 22 15.24 -2.75 -1.00
CA PRO A 22 15.46 -1.31 -1.20
C PRO A 22 15.80 -1.02 -2.65
N VAL A 23 15.25 0.05 -3.19
CA VAL A 23 15.43 0.39 -4.59
C VAL A 23 15.81 1.87 -4.68
N GLY A 24 16.80 2.17 -5.53
CA GLY A 24 17.18 3.55 -5.75
C GLY A 24 16.09 4.30 -6.49
N SER A 25 15.92 5.57 -6.18
CA SER A 25 14.88 6.36 -6.84
C SER A 25 15.12 6.47 -8.34
N THR A 26 16.38 6.52 -8.77
CA THR A 26 16.72 6.56 -10.19
C THR A 26 16.30 5.28 -10.89
N GLU A 27 16.57 4.15 -10.24
CA GLU A 27 16.17 2.86 -10.77
C GLU A 27 14.64 2.76 -10.81
N LEU A 28 13.98 3.27 -9.78
CA LEU A 28 12.53 3.26 -9.70
C LEU A 28 11.91 4.05 -10.85
N VAL A 29 12.53 5.16 -11.24
CA VAL A 29 12.05 5.93 -12.40
C VAL A 29 12.06 5.06 -13.65
N ARG A 30 13.14 4.31 -13.85
CA ARG A 30 13.25 3.44 -15.01
C ARG A 30 12.20 2.33 -14.97
N LEU A 31 12.01 1.74 -13.80
CA LEU A 31 11.03 0.66 -13.64
C LEU A 31 9.62 1.17 -13.89
N ALA A 32 9.30 2.37 -13.41
CA ALA A 32 7.97 2.94 -13.61
C ALA A 32 7.76 3.29 -15.08
N GLU A 33 8.80 3.75 -15.75
CA GLU A 33 8.68 4.03 -17.17
C GLU A 33 8.39 2.74 -17.95
N ASP A 34 9.10 1.68 -17.63
CA ASP A 34 8.93 0.41 -18.35
C ASP A 34 7.57 -0.22 -18.07
N ALA A 35 7.13 -0.18 -16.82
CA ALA A 35 5.92 -0.89 -16.43
C ALA A 35 4.65 -0.06 -16.59
N LEU A 36 4.76 1.24 -16.40
CA LEU A 36 3.58 2.12 -16.34
C LEU A 36 3.60 3.23 -17.38
N GLY A 37 4.70 3.40 -18.10
CA GLY A 37 4.82 4.48 -19.06
C GLY A 37 4.91 5.85 -18.41
N TRP A 38 5.35 5.93 -17.18
CA TRP A 38 5.40 7.18 -16.45
C TRP A 38 6.68 7.95 -16.75
N LYS A 39 6.54 9.27 -16.84
CA LYS A 39 7.68 10.14 -16.93
C LYS A 39 8.32 10.28 -15.55
N LYS A 40 9.56 10.75 -15.54
CA LYS A 40 10.31 10.95 -14.31
C LYS A 40 9.53 11.83 -13.33
N SER A 41 8.98 12.95 -13.81
CA SER A 41 8.26 13.87 -12.94
C SER A 41 7.04 13.20 -12.31
N THR A 42 6.32 12.40 -13.09
CA THR A 42 5.16 11.69 -12.58
C THR A 42 5.57 10.70 -11.50
N THR A 43 6.67 9.97 -11.75
CA THR A 43 7.18 9.00 -10.79
C THR A 43 7.49 9.66 -9.45
N TYR A 44 8.23 10.78 -9.47
CA TYR A 44 8.57 11.46 -8.23
C TYR A 44 7.36 12.07 -7.54
N THR A 45 6.40 12.56 -8.31
CA THR A 45 5.20 13.13 -7.72
C THR A 45 4.41 12.07 -6.97
N VAL A 46 4.22 10.91 -7.59
CA VAL A 46 3.46 9.84 -6.95
C VAL A 46 4.25 9.26 -5.78
N LEU A 47 5.56 9.09 -5.93
CA LEU A 47 6.39 8.59 -4.85
C LEU A 47 6.29 9.50 -3.63
N LYS A 48 6.39 10.81 -3.84
CA LYS A 48 6.27 11.74 -2.73
C LYS A 48 4.91 11.64 -2.06
N ARG A 49 3.87 11.51 -2.84
CA ARG A 49 2.52 11.37 -2.29
C ARG A 49 2.42 10.14 -1.39
N LEU A 50 2.97 9.02 -1.83
CA LEU A 50 2.92 7.79 -1.04
C LEU A 50 3.81 7.88 0.19
N CYS A 51 4.93 8.60 0.09
CA CYS A 51 5.77 8.83 1.25
C CYS A 51 5.05 9.72 2.27
N ASP A 52 4.36 10.75 1.79
CA ASP A 52 3.62 11.64 2.68
C ASP A 52 2.50 10.89 3.40
N ARG A 53 1.96 9.86 2.78
CA ARG A 53 0.94 9.03 3.40
C ARG A 53 1.52 8.00 4.38
N GLY A 54 2.84 7.89 4.46
CA GLY A 54 3.47 6.97 5.39
C GLY A 54 3.61 5.55 4.87
N ILE A 55 3.38 5.32 3.58
CA ILE A 55 3.49 3.98 3.00
C ILE A 55 4.93 3.64 2.66
N PHE A 56 5.66 4.60 2.12
CA PHE A 56 7.05 4.43 1.75
C PHE A 56 7.89 5.55 2.31
N GLN A 57 9.20 5.42 2.19
CA GLN A 57 10.13 6.48 2.54
C GLN A 57 11.26 6.50 1.52
N ASN A 58 11.80 7.68 1.30
CA ASN A 58 12.92 7.89 0.39
C ASN A 58 14.01 8.61 1.17
N GLU A 59 15.06 7.89 1.50
CA GLU A 59 16.16 8.42 2.28
C GLU A 59 17.41 8.43 1.44
N GLY A 60 17.84 9.64 1.07
CA GLY A 60 19.05 9.78 0.27
C GLY A 60 18.97 9.08 -1.06
N GLY A 61 17.79 8.97 -1.62
CA GLY A 61 17.60 8.32 -2.91
C GLY A 61 17.34 6.83 -2.83
N THR A 62 17.24 6.28 -1.62
CA THR A 62 16.91 4.87 -1.43
C THR A 62 15.48 4.77 -0.92
N VAL A 63 14.66 4.03 -1.64
CA VAL A 63 13.24 3.89 -1.34
C VAL A 63 12.99 2.56 -0.67
N THR A 64 12.30 2.61 0.47
CA THR A 64 11.90 1.41 1.20
C THR A 64 10.48 1.60 1.70
N SER A 65 9.86 0.51 2.12
CA SER A 65 8.50 0.59 2.62
C SER A 65 8.53 0.90 4.13
N ARG A 66 7.60 1.74 4.54
CA ARG A 66 7.30 1.92 5.96
C ARG A 66 6.11 1.07 6.35
N LEU A 67 5.31 0.70 5.36
CA LEU A 67 4.14 -0.15 5.53
C LEU A 67 4.31 -1.29 4.54
N SER A 68 4.41 -2.51 5.02
CA SER A 68 4.58 -3.66 4.15
C SER A 68 3.31 -3.91 3.35
N ARG A 69 3.43 -4.73 2.30
CA ARG A 69 2.24 -5.10 1.52
C ARG A 69 1.20 -5.76 2.43
N ALA A 70 1.64 -6.66 3.30
CA ALA A 70 0.71 -7.34 4.19
C ALA A 70 0.02 -6.37 5.13
N ASP A 71 0.77 -5.42 5.67
CA ASP A 71 0.18 -4.41 6.56
C ASP A 71 -0.76 -3.49 5.81
N TYR A 72 -0.42 -3.14 4.57
CA TYR A 72 -1.29 -2.32 3.75
C TYR A 72 -2.61 -3.05 3.49
N ASP A 73 -2.53 -4.33 3.15
CA ASP A 73 -3.73 -5.11 2.89
C ASP A 73 -4.61 -5.21 4.13
N THR A 74 -3.98 -5.37 5.30
CA THR A 74 -4.71 -5.42 6.56
C THR A 74 -5.41 -4.09 6.82
N ALA A 75 -4.72 -2.97 6.60
CA ALA A 75 -5.31 -1.66 6.81
C ALA A 75 -6.51 -1.44 5.88
N GLN A 76 -6.39 -1.89 4.63
CA GLN A 76 -7.51 -1.78 3.70
C GLN A 76 -8.70 -2.60 4.16
N SER A 77 -8.45 -3.80 4.66
CA SER A 77 -9.54 -4.64 5.17
C SER A 77 -10.25 -4.00 6.34
N GLN A 78 -9.49 -3.40 7.26
CA GLN A 78 -10.08 -2.73 8.41
C GLN A 78 -10.93 -1.54 7.99
N GLN A 79 -10.44 -0.76 7.04
CA GLN A 79 -11.19 0.38 6.54
C GLN A 79 -12.46 -0.07 5.85
N PHE A 80 -12.39 -1.14 5.08
CA PHE A 80 -13.57 -1.69 4.42
C PHE A 80 -14.62 -2.11 5.45
N VAL A 81 -14.20 -2.75 6.52
CA VAL A 81 -15.11 -3.17 7.58
C VAL A 81 -15.83 -1.97 8.18
N GLU A 82 -15.09 -0.93 8.50
CA GLU A 82 -15.70 0.26 9.10
C GLU A 82 -16.70 0.91 8.18
N GLU A 83 -16.38 1.01 6.90
CA GLU A 83 -17.26 1.68 5.95
C GLU A 83 -18.45 0.83 5.56
N SER A 84 -18.25 -0.49 5.46
CA SER A 84 -19.30 -1.37 4.96
C SER A 84 -20.22 -1.90 6.04
N PHE A 85 -19.76 -1.92 7.28
CA PHE A 85 -20.49 -2.56 8.36
C PHE A 85 -20.65 -1.66 9.58
N SER A 86 -20.85 -0.36 9.36
CA SER A 86 -20.84 0.58 10.47
C SER A 86 -21.86 0.21 11.55
N GLY A 87 -23.00 -0.33 11.18
CA GLY A 87 -23.98 -0.76 12.17
C GLY A 87 -23.89 -2.21 12.56
N SER A 88 -23.10 -2.98 11.82
CA SER A 88 -23.00 -4.42 12.02
C SER A 88 -21.59 -4.87 12.33
N LEU A 89 -20.73 -3.92 12.65
CA LEU A 89 -19.32 -4.20 12.86
C LEU A 89 -19.06 -5.31 13.87
N PRO A 90 -19.69 -5.32 15.05
CA PRO A 90 -19.43 -6.38 16.01
C PRO A 90 -19.73 -7.79 15.46
N ALA A 91 -20.81 -7.92 14.74
CA ALA A 91 -21.16 -9.20 14.16
C ALA A 91 -20.13 -9.64 13.13
N PHE A 92 -19.69 -8.69 12.31
CA PHE A 92 -18.69 -9.02 11.31
C PHE A 92 -17.38 -9.44 11.95
N ILE A 93 -16.96 -8.71 12.98
CA ILE A 93 -15.71 -9.02 13.65
C ILE A 93 -15.77 -10.39 14.29
N THR A 94 -16.90 -10.74 14.87
CA THR A 94 -17.07 -12.05 15.47
C THR A 94 -16.90 -13.15 14.41
N ALA A 95 -17.55 -12.98 13.27
CA ALA A 95 -17.46 -13.97 12.20
C ALA A 95 -16.04 -14.04 11.64
N PHE A 96 -15.41 -12.89 11.48
CA PHE A 96 -14.06 -12.83 10.95
C PHE A 96 -13.08 -13.51 11.92
N THR A 97 -13.20 -13.23 13.20
CA THR A 97 -12.33 -13.80 14.20
C THR A 97 -12.48 -15.32 14.24
N ARG A 98 -13.72 -15.80 14.17
CA ARG A 98 -13.98 -17.23 14.19
C ARG A 98 -13.32 -17.91 13.01
N ARG A 99 -13.45 -17.33 11.82
CA ARG A 99 -12.86 -17.93 10.63
C ARG A 99 -11.35 -17.92 10.70
N LYS A 100 -10.79 -16.84 11.18
CA LYS A 100 -9.33 -16.74 11.31
C LYS A 100 -8.83 -17.78 12.31
N LYS A 101 -9.56 -17.98 13.38
CA LYS A 101 -9.18 -18.96 14.38
C LYS A 101 -9.17 -20.37 13.79
N LEU A 102 -10.19 -20.69 12.98
CA LEU A 102 -10.22 -21.97 12.31
C LEU A 102 -9.05 -22.15 11.36
N THR A 103 -8.67 -21.07 10.71
CA THR A 103 -7.57 -21.13 9.78
C THR A 103 -6.27 -21.39 10.50
N GLU A 104 -6.10 -20.82 11.68
CA GLU A 104 -4.87 -20.97 12.44
C GLU A 104 -4.75 -22.36 13.07
N ASP A 105 -5.86 -22.98 13.33
CA ASP A 105 -5.87 -24.32 13.89
C ASP A 105 -5.48 -25.35 12.84
#